data_2ca579c70552072d72d59afc52d23110
#
_entry.id   2ca579c70552072d72d59afc52d23110
#
_cell.length_a   1.000
_cell.length_b   1.000
_cell.length_c   1.000
_cell.angle_alpha   90.00
_cell.angle_beta   90.00
_cell.angle_gamma   90.00
#
_symmetry.space_group_name_H-M   'P 1'
#
loop_
_entity.id
_entity.type
_entity.pdbx_description
1 polymer ?
#
loop_
_entity_poly.entity_id
_entity_poly.type
_entity_poly.pdbx_seq_one_letter_code
_entity_poly.pdbx_strand_id
1 'polypeptide(L)'
;MQVWRIAAHPAEPNTIFAGTSPSALFRSRDGGTNWEKLTVDLAETCPNVRFPRVTALEVDPTDHNIVWAGVEVDGVQRSLDGGDTWTRISGGLSDPDIHGMAISPGNPKTVLTSTPREVFTSTDTGESWQGLGVGQHFSMPYCRDILVKKDSPDVIFVATGESPFGVTGNLQRSKDRGQTWETMTLPAVPNTPMWAFASNQADPNFILACSHYGEIYSTDNGGDRWEKLPREFTEIRGMAWTPN
;
A
#
# COMPACT_ATOMS: atom_id res chain seq x y z
N MET A 1 -6.85 16.97 -11.81
CA MET A 1 -5.75 16.21 -11.19
C MET A 1 -6.06 16.07 -9.69
N GLN A 2 -5.91 14.87 -9.14
CA GLN A 2 -6.11 14.59 -7.72
C GLN A 2 -4.85 13.89 -7.20
N VAL A 3 -4.36 14.26 -6.03
CA VAL A 3 -3.27 13.55 -5.35
C VAL A 3 -3.86 12.29 -4.69
N TRP A 4 -3.23 11.14 -4.94
CA TRP A 4 -3.67 9.84 -4.43
C TRP A 4 -2.71 9.26 -3.41
N ARG A 5 -1.40 9.46 -3.58
CA ARG A 5 -0.37 9.01 -2.64
C ARG A 5 0.67 10.09 -2.43
N ILE A 6 1.20 10.12 -1.23
CA ILE A 6 2.34 10.94 -0.84
C ILE A 6 3.32 10.04 -0.11
N ALA A 7 4.60 10.16 -0.43
CA ALA A 7 5.70 9.52 0.28
C ALA A 7 6.74 10.56 0.65
N ALA A 8 7.11 10.61 1.93
CA ALA A 8 8.21 11.44 2.41
C ALA A 8 9.52 10.63 2.38
N HIS A 9 10.60 11.28 2.00
CA HIS A 9 11.92 10.67 2.02
C HIS A 9 12.41 10.52 3.48
N PRO A 10 12.82 9.31 3.92
CA PRO A 10 13.10 9.06 5.34
C PRO A 10 14.25 9.88 5.94
N ALA A 11 15.26 10.20 5.13
CA ALA A 11 16.45 10.94 5.57
C ALA A 11 16.48 12.41 5.11
N GLU A 12 15.64 12.80 4.15
CA GLU A 12 15.57 14.16 3.61
C GLU A 12 14.16 14.70 3.77
N PRO A 13 13.80 15.31 4.90
CA PRO A 13 12.41 15.68 5.23
C PRO A 13 11.79 16.68 4.26
N ASN A 14 12.60 17.41 3.49
CA ASN A 14 12.13 18.32 2.45
C ASN A 14 11.88 17.63 1.11
N THR A 15 12.31 16.38 0.93
CA THR A 15 12.07 15.60 -0.28
C THR A 15 10.78 14.80 -0.12
N ILE A 16 9.80 15.11 -0.97
CA ILE A 16 8.46 14.52 -0.93
C ILE A 16 8.08 14.10 -2.35
N PHE A 17 7.51 12.91 -2.48
CA PHE A 17 6.94 12.41 -3.73
C PHE A 17 5.42 12.44 -3.66
N ALA A 18 4.78 12.70 -4.79
CA ALA A 18 3.33 12.64 -4.93
C ALA A 18 2.93 11.89 -6.20
N GLY A 19 1.98 10.98 -6.04
CA GLY A 19 1.34 10.25 -7.12
C GLY A 19 -0.10 10.72 -7.33
N THR A 20 -0.55 10.81 -8.57
CA THR A 20 -1.83 11.44 -8.92
C THR A 20 -2.78 10.55 -9.73
N SER A 21 -4.00 11.06 -9.95
CA SER A 21 -4.94 10.67 -11.00
C SER A 21 -5.33 11.92 -11.82
N PRO A 22 -5.23 11.94 -13.16
CA PRO A 22 -4.56 10.94 -14.02
C PRO A 22 -3.14 10.65 -13.53
N SER A 23 -2.64 9.44 -13.83
CA SER A 23 -1.34 8.97 -13.35
C SER A 23 -0.21 9.90 -13.76
N ALA A 24 0.48 10.42 -12.78
CA ALA A 24 1.72 11.18 -12.90
C ALA A 24 2.46 11.13 -11.57
N LEU A 25 3.77 11.26 -11.64
CA LEU A 25 4.63 11.36 -10.47
C LEU A 25 5.23 12.76 -10.39
N PHE A 26 5.29 13.28 -9.17
CA PHE A 26 5.87 14.56 -8.85
C PHE A 26 6.83 14.41 -7.68
N ARG A 27 7.84 15.27 -7.65
CA ARG A 27 8.78 15.39 -6.52
C ARG A 27 8.91 16.85 -6.12
N SER A 28 8.91 17.10 -4.81
CA SER A 28 9.37 18.34 -4.20
C SER A 28 10.69 18.08 -3.49
N ARG A 29 11.60 19.05 -3.47
CA ARG A 29 12.86 19.05 -2.72
C ARG A 29 12.90 20.17 -1.67
N ASP A 30 11.81 20.89 -1.46
CA ASP A 30 11.69 22.07 -0.60
C ASP A 30 10.47 22.03 0.31
N GLY A 31 10.09 20.84 0.75
CA GLY A 31 8.98 20.63 1.69
C GLY A 31 7.60 20.90 1.09
N GLY A 32 7.45 20.71 -0.21
CA GLY A 32 6.17 20.87 -0.91
C GLY A 32 5.88 22.28 -1.44
N THR A 33 6.84 23.19 -1.36
CA THR A 33 6.68 24.56 -1.87
C THR A 33 6.69 24.58 -3.40
N ASN A 34 7.64 23.86 -4.02
CA ASN A 34 7.72 23.70 -5.47
C ASN A 34 7.70 22.21 -5.83
N TRP A 35 7.10 21.89 -6.97
CA TRP A 35 6.95 20.53 -7.47
C TRP A 35 7.43 20.41 -8.90
N GLU A 36 8.29 19.43 -9.16
CA GLU A 36 8.68 19.01 -10.51
C GLU A 36 7.85 17.78 -10.92
N LYS A 37 7.37 17.77 -12.16
CA LYS A 37 6.76 16.58 -12.75
C LYS A 37 7.88 15.68 -13.25
N LEU A 38 7.88 14.42 -12.78
CA LEU A 38 8.89 13.44 -13.19
C LEU A 38 8.55 12.86 -14.57
N THR A 39 9.59 12.53 -15.33
CA THR A 39 9.45 11.88 -16.64
C THR A 39 9.34 10.36 -16.42
N VAL A 40 8.12 9.85 -16.53
CA VAL A 40 7.80 8.43 -16.38
C VAL A 40 6.82 8.05 -17.47
N ASP A 41 7.07 6.92 -18.13
CA ASP A 41 6.13 6.36 -19.11
C ASP A 41 5.01 5.63 -18.36
N LEU A 42 3.84 6.25 -18.27
CA LEU A 42 2.68 5.76 -17.55
C LEU A 42 1.47 5.63 -18.49
N ALA A 43 0.63 4.61 -18.24
CA ALA A 43 -0.61 4.44 -18.97
C ALA A 43 -1.52 5.68 -18.85
N GLU A 44 -2.05 6.14 -19.97
CA GLU A 44 -2.93 7.32 -20.04
C GLU A 44 -4.40 6.98 -19.77
N THR A 45 -4.79 5.73 -19.97
CA THR A 45 -6.19 5.27 -19.87
C THR A 45 -6.31 3.98 -19.08
N CYS A 46 -7.42 3.83 -18.38
CA CYS A 46 -7.79 2.61 -17.69
C CYS A 46 -9.23 2.22 -18.06
N PRO A 47 -9.49 0.98 -18.48
CA PRO A 47 -10.82 0.53 -18.87
C PRO A 47 -11.89 0.71 -17.78
N ASN A 48 -11.51 0.54 -16.52
CA ASN A 48 -12.46 0.50 -15.40
C ASN A 48 -12.76 1.88 -14.80
N VAL A 49 -11.80 2.81 -14.80
CA VAL A 49 -11.92 4.09 -14.09
C VAL A 49 -11.56 5.31 -14.95
N ARG A 50 -11.44 5.13 -16.28
CA ARG A 50 -11.08 6.13 -17.28
C ARG A 50 -9.63 6.62 -17.17
N PHE A 51 -9.17 7.05 -16.00
CA PHE A 51 -7.82 7.53 -15.76
C PHE A 51 -7.15 6.68 -14.68
N PRO A 52 -6.00 6.06 -14.99
CA PRO A 52 -5.22 5.32 -14.00
C PRO A 52 -4.80 6.22 -12.84
N ARG A 53 -4.51 5.58 -11.72
CA ARG A 53 -4.08 6.22 -10.47
C ARG A 53 -2.73 5.67 -10.04
N VAL A 54 -1.88 6.50 -9.47
CA VAL A 54 -0.76 6.04 -8.67
C VAL A 54 -1.32 5.63 -7.31
N THR A 55 -1.50 4.36 -7.10
CA THR A 55 -2.19 3.79 -5.93
C THR A 55 -1.25 3.46 -4.79
N ALA A 56 0.05 3.33 -5.07
CA ALA A 56 1.09 3.13 -4.08
C ALA A 56 2.32 3.98 -4.42
N LEU A 57 3.02 4.44 -3.39
CA LEU A 57 4.25 5.23 -3.54
C LEU A 57 5.08 5.05 -2.27
N GLU A 58 6.29 4.51 -2.43
CA GLU A 58 7.17 4.16 -1.31
C GLU A 58 8.61 4.56 -1.61
N VAL A 59 9.31 5.10 -0.61
CA VAL A 59 10.77 5.22 -0.62
C VAL A 59 11.34 4.04 0.16
N ASP A 60 12.30 3.33 -0.42
CA ASP A 60 12.89 2.15 0.22
C ASP A 60 13.55 2.54 1.56
N PRO A 61 13.19 1.91 2.68
CA PRO A 61 13.68 2.28 3.99
C PRO A 61 15.16 1.97 4.23
N THR A 62 15.78 1.16 3.37
CA THR A 62 17.17 0.72 3.50
C THR A 62 18.09 1.31 2.44
N ASP A 63 17.54 1.70 1.30
CA ASP A 63 18.26 2.41 0.24
C ASP A 63 17.35 3.50 -0.33
N HIS A 64 17.49 4.70 0.17
CA HIS A 64 16.62 5.83 -0.15
C HIS A 64 16.72 6.33 -1.61
N ASN A 65 17.69 5.85 -2.40
CA ASN A 65 17.73 6.08 -3.84
C ASN A 65 16.67 5.26 -4.57
N ILE A 66 16.18 4.19 -3.94
CA ILE A 66 15.14 3.36 -4.55
C ILE A 66 13.77 3.93 -4.20
N VAL A 67 13.02 4.31 -5.23
CA VAL A 67 11.63 4.77 -5.11
C VAL A 67 10.72 3.87 -5.93
N TRP A 68 9.60 3.50 -5.35
CA TRP A 68 8.62 2.60 -5.94
C TRP A 68 7.29 3.31 -6.15
N ALA A 69 6.65 3.06 -7.28
CA ALA A 69 5.29 3.48 -7.53
C ALA A 69 4.47 2.33 -8.09
N GLY A 70 3.33 2.06 -7.47
CA GLY A 70 2.32 1.15 -7.97
C GLY A 70 1.25 1.93 -8.73
N VAL A 71 0.91 1.46 -9.93
CA VAL A 71 -0.03 2.15 -10.81
C VAL A 71 -1.14 1.21 -11.24
N GLU A 72 -2.38 1.68 -11.16
CA GLU A 72 -3.51 0.92 -11.71
C GLU A 72 -3.29 0.58 -13.17
N VAL A 73 -3.49 -0.69 -13.52
CA VAL A 73 -3.35 -1.29 -14.86
C VAL A 73 -2.00 -1.10 -15.52
N ASP A 74 -0.99 -0.57 -14.81
CA ASP A 74 0.31 -0.23 -15.37
C ASP A 74 1.50 -0.85 -14.61
N GLY A 75 1.20 -1.65 -13.58
CA GLY A 75 2.20 -2.40 -12.84
C GLY A 75 3.02 -1.54 -11.86
N VAL A 76 4.23 -2.01 -11.60
CA VAL A 76 5.17 -1.38 -10.68
C VAL A 76 6.21 -0.61 -11.47
N GLN A 77 6.41 0.65 -11.10
CA GLN A 77 7.51 1.51 -11.56
C GLN A 77 8.58 1.60 -10.47
N ARG A 78 9.85 1.52 -10.84
CA ARG A 78 10.99 1.63 -9.92
C ARG A 78 11.98 2.66 -10.41
N SER A 79 12.45 3.50 -9.52
CA SER A 79 13.64 4.33 -9.68
C SER A 79 14.77 3.77 -8.81
N LEU A 80 16.03 3.90 -9.26
CA LEU A 80 17.24 3.55 -8.51
C LEU A 80 18.12 4.77 -8.23
N ASP A 81 17.66 5.97 -8.56
CA ASP A 81 18.40 7.24 -8.53
C ASP A 81 17.61 8.39 -7.88
N GLY A 82 16.78 8.06 -6.89
CA GLY A 82 16.00 9.05 -6.15
C GLY A 82 14.86 9.68 -6.97
N GLY A 83 14.37 8.97 -7.99
CA GLY A 83 13.26 9.39 -8.82
C GLY A 83 13.64 10.16 -10.09
N ASP A 84 14.93 10.22 -10.46
CA ASP A 84 15.36 10.89 -11.67
C ASP A 84 15.05 10.08 -12.93
N THR A 85 15.23 8.75 -12.88
CA THR A 85 14.82 7.83 -13.94
C THR A 85 13.94 6.69 -13.41
N TRP A 86 13.08 6.16 -14.27
CA TRP A 86 12.10 5.15 -13.89
C TRP A 86 12.07 3.99 -14.88
N THR A 87 11.87 2.79 -14.36
CA THR A 87 11.73 1.56 -15.15
C THR A 87 10.50 0.80 -14.68
N ARG A 88 9.67 0.35 -15.63
CA ARG A 88 8.54 -0.55 -15.35
C ARG A 88 9.07 -1.94 -15.07
N ILE A 89 8.66 -2.51 -13.94
CA ILE A 89 9.05 -3.83 -13.46
C ILE A 89 7.82 -4.73 -13.48
N SER A 90 7.79 -5.72 -14.37
CA SER A 90 6.61 -6.57 -14.59
C SER A 90 6.90 -8.07 -14.57
N GLY A 91 8.14 -8.49 -14.38
CA GLY A 91 8.52 -9.90 -14.42
C GLY A 91 7.76 -10.76 -13.40
N GLY A 92 6.81 -11.60 -13.83
CA GLY A 92 6.03 -12.48 -12.95
C GLY A 92 4.76 -11.87 -12.35
N LEU A 93 4.47 -10.59 -12.57
CA LEU A 93 3.16 -10.01 -12.22
C LEU A 93 2.11 -10.48 -13.23
N SER A 94 1.17 -11.29 -12.78
CA SER A 94 0.07 -11.79 -13.63
C SER A 94 -1.07 -10.76 -13.77
N ASP A 95 -1.12 -9.76 -12.90
CA ASP A 95 -2.10 -8.68 -12.91
C ASP A 95 -1.37 -7.35 -12.68
N PRO A 96 -1.41 -6.40 -13.63
CA PRO A 96 -0.75 -5.10 -13.50
C PRO A 96 -1.57 -4.07 -12.71
N ASP A 97 -2.75 -4.40 -12.22
CA ASP A 97 -3.60 -3.49 -11.45
C ASP A 97 -3.12 -3.41 -9.99
N ILE A 98 -2.18 -2.51 -9.73
CA ILE A 98 -1.57 -2.37 -8.41
C ILE A 98 -2.49 -1.56 -7.49
N HIS A 99 -2.76 -2.09 -6.30
CA HIS A 99 -3.58 -1.45 -5.29
C HIS A 99 -2.79 -0.91 -4.10
N GLY A 100 -1.79 -1.64 -3.64
CA GLY A 100 -0.95 -1.25 -2.51
C GLY A 100 0.45 -1.83 -2.64
N MET A 101 1.41 -1.22 -1.94
CA MET A 101 2.78 -1.71 -1.83
C MET A 101 3.30 -1.53 -0.41
N ALA A 102 4.19 -2.40 -0.01
CA ALA A 102 4.94 -2.29 1.23
C ALA A 102 6.33 -2.90 1.08
N ILE A 103 7.28 -2.39 1.86
CA ILE A 103 8.66 -2.88 1.86
C ILE A 103 8.97 -3.44 3.24
N SER A 104 9.33 -4.72 3.29
CA SER A 104 9.87 -5.37 4.47
C SER A 104 11.39 -5.27 4.44
N PRO A 105 12.02 -4.56 5.40
CA PRO A 105 13.47 -4.40 5.45
C PRO A 105 14.20 -5.64 6.00
N GLY A 106 13.49 -6.76 6.18
CA GLY A 106 14.06 -8.01 6.68
C GLY A 106 15.18 -8.59 5.81
N ASN A 107 15.71 -9.74 6.20
CA ASN A 107 16.70 -10.46 5.41
C ASN A 107 16.13 -11.80 4.93
N PRO A 108 15.90 -11.99 3.62
CA PRO A 108 16.11 -10.99 2.56
C PRO A 108 15.12 -9.81 2.66
N LYS A 109 15.53 -8.64 2.15
CA LYS A 109 14.61 -7.52 1.92
C LYS A 109 13.53 -7.98 0.94
N THR A 110 12.29 -7.65 1.24
CA THR A 110 11.15 -8.10 0.44
C THR A 110 10.28 -6.90 0.07
N VAL A 111 9.98 -6.77 -1.20
CA VAL A 111 8.96 -5.83 -1.70
C VAL A 111 7.67 -6.61 -1.92
N LEU A 112 6.58 -6.07 -1.41
CA LEU A 112 5.26 -6.67 -1.55
C LEU A 112 4.35 -5.72 -2.32
N THR A 113 3.47 -6.29 -3.13
CA THR A 113 2.42 -5.52 -3.80
C THR A 113 1.11 -6.30 -3.83
N SER A 114 -0.01 -5.61 -3.64
CA SER A 114 -1.34 -6.18 -3.78
C SER A 114 -1.95 -5.78 -5.12
N THR A 115 -2.64 -6.70 -5.72
CA THR A 115 -3.52 -6.55 -6.89
C THR A 115 -4.95 -6.91 -6.48
N PRO A 116 -5.97 -6.76 -7.32
CA PRO A 116 -7.34 -7.12 -6.94
C PRO A 116 -7.54 -8.53 -6.38
N ARG A 117 -6.66 -9.48 -6.72
CA ARG A 117 -6.87 -10.90 -6.38
C ARG A 117 -5.62 -11.65 -5.89
N GLU A 118 -4.51 -10.95 -5.74
CA GLU A 118 -3.25 -11.58 -5.33
C GLU A 118 -2.37 -10.59 -4.58
N VAL A 119 -1.51 -11.13 -3.73
CA VAL A 119 -0.37 -10.43 -3.15
C VAL A 119 0.89 -11.04 -3.74
N PHE A 120 1.71 -10.21 -4.35
CA PHE A 120 3.00 -10.64 -4.91
C PHE A 120 4.14 -10.19 -4.01
N THR A 121 5.21 -10.96 -4.03
CA THR A 121 6.45 -10.68 -3.30
C THR A 121 7.65 -10.76 -4.25
N SER A 122 8.62 -9.89 -4.02
CA SER A 122 9.92 -9.89 -4.69
C SER A 122 11.03 -9.79 -3.66
N THR A 123 12.10 -10.59 -3.83
CA THR A 123 13.31 -10.56 -2.99
C THR A 123 14.55 -10.12 -3.77
N ASP A 124 14.37 -9.76 -5.03
CA ASP A 124 15.43 -9.35 -5.98
C ASP A 124 15.23 -7.92 -6.50
N THR A 125 14.67 -7.07 -5.65
CA THR A 125 14.40 -5.65 -5.95
C THR A 125 13.46 -5.47 -7.15
N GLY A 126 12.45 -6.37 -7.28
CA GLY A 126 11.39 -6.27 -8.28
C GLY A 126 11.72 -6.89 -9.63
N GLU A 127 12.90 -7.50 -9.82
CA GLU A 127 13.24 -8.16 -11.10
C GLU A 127 12.31 -9.35 -11.38
N SER A 128 11.91 -10.06 -10.31
CA SER A 128 10.92 -11.12 -10.40
C SER A 128 9.89 -11.02 -9.26
N TRP A 129 8.67 -11.46 -9.54
CA TRP A 129 7.56 -11.47 -8.61
C TRP A 129 6.94 -12.86 -8.50
N GLN A 130 6.60 -13.25 -7.29
CA GLN A 130 5.93 -14.51 -6.97
C GLN A 130 4.64 -14.22 -6.20
N GLY A 131 3.52 -14.82 -6.64
CA GLY A 131 2.24 -14.77 -5.94
C GLY A 131 2.27 -15.60 -4.66
N LEU A 132 1.64 -15.11 -3.61
CA LEU A 132 1.49 -15.80 -2.32
C LEU A 132 0.28 -16.74 -2.26
N GLY A 133 -0.51 -16.83 -3.35
CA GLY A 133 -1.66 -17.73 -3.45
C GLY A 133 -2.82 -17.33 -2.55
N VAL A 134 -3.02 -16.04 -2.31
CA VAL A 134 -4.03 -15.53 -1.36
C VAL A 134 -5.45 -15.99 -1.67
N GLY A 135 -5.79 -16.23 -2.94
CA GLY A 135 -7.08 -16.78 -3.33
C GLY A 135 -7.41 -18.16 -2.74
N GLN A 136 -6.41 -18.89 -2.22
CA GLN A 136 -6.58 -20.16 -1.52
C GLN A 136 -6.74 -19.99 -0.01
N HIS A 137 -6.36 -18.83 0.53
CA HIS A 137 -6.33 -18.54 1.97
C HIS A 137 -7.41 -17.56 2.39
N PHE A 138 -7.78 -16.61 1.54
CA PHE A 138 -8.69 -15.52 1.90
C PHE A 138 -10.12 -15.85 1.49
N SER A 139 -11.05 -15.79 2.45
CA SER A 139 -12.49 -15.90 2.17
C SER A 139 -13.04 -14.72 1.37
N MET A 140 -12.35 -13.58 1.44
CA MET A 140 -12.64 -12.36 0.68
C MET A 140 -11.40 -12.00 -0.15
N PRO A 141 -11.37 -12.36 -1.44
CA PRO A 141 -10.14 -12.33 -2.23
C PRO A 141 -9.78 -10.97 -2.82
N TYR A 142 -10.62 -9.93 -2.67
CA TYR A 142 -10.29 -8.60 -3.15
C TYR A 142 -9.29 -7.94 -2.21
N CYS A 143 -8.03 -7.84 -2.64
CA CYS A 143 -6.97 -7.20 -1.88
C CYS A 143 -6.85 -5.72 -2.24
N ARG A 144 -6.80 -4.84 -1.24
CA ARG A 144 -6.79 -3.39 -1.46
C ARG A 144 -5.51 -2.71 -0.99
N ASP A 145 -5.07 -2.96 0.21
CA ASP A 145 -3.89 -2.33 0.78
C ASP A 145 -3.07 -3.36 1.55
N ILE A 146 -1.79 -3.07 1.74
CA ILE A 146 -0.84 -3.95 2.42
C ILE A 146 0.04 -3.14 3.35
N LEU A 147 0.28 -3.67 4.53
CA LEU A 147 1.13 -3.08 5.56
C LEU A 147 2.13 -4.10 6.09
N VAL A 148 3.40 -3.73 6.15
CA VAL A 148 4.42 -4.44 6.94
C VAL A 148 4.53 -3.74 8.30
N LYS A 149 4.46 -4.50 9.39
CA LYS A 149 4.59 -3.97 10.75
C LYS A 149 5.98 -3.38 10.95
N LYS A 150 6.06 -2.15 11.47
CA LYS A 150 7.28 -1.34 11.46
C LYS A 150 8.44 -1.90 12.28
N ASP A 151 8.17 -2.66 13.34
CA ASP A 151 9.16 -3.31 14.23
C ASP A 151 9.29 -4.82 14.00
N SER A 152 8.49 -5.38 13.11
CA SER A 152 8.42 -6.83 12.86
C SER A 152 8.26 -7.10 11.37
N PRO A 153 9.35 -7.17 10.61
CA PRO A 153 9.32 -7.27 9.15
C PRO A 153 8.69 -8.57 8.62
N ASP A 154 8.47 -9.55 9.49
CA ASP A 154 7.79 -10.81 9.15
C ASP A 154 6.25 -10.70 9.28
N VAL A 155 5.76 -9.63 9.93
CA VAL A 155 4.33 -9.41 10.14
C VAL A 155 3.76 -8.52 9.05
N ILE A 156 2.80 -9.09 8.30
CA ILE A 156 2.15 -8.46 7.16
C ILE A 156 0.64 -8.42 7.42
N PHE A 157 0.01 -7.28 7.11
CA PHE A 157 -1.44 -7.14 7.09
C PHE A 157 -1.91 -6.85 5.67
N VAL A 158 -3.07 -7.40 5.30
CA VAL A 158 -3.75 -7.13 4.02
C VAL A 158 -5.18 -6.70 4.31
N ALA A 159 -5.58 -5.58 3.74
CA ALA A 159 -6.95 -5.09 3.74
C ALA A 159 -7.71 -5.77 2.61
N THR A 160 -8.83 -6.43 2.93
CA THR A 160 -9.58 -7.25 1.97
C THR A 160 -11.07 -6.93 1.95
N GLY A 161 -11.74 -7.40 0.92
CA GLY A 161 -13.19 -7.34 0.76
C GLY A 161 -13.70 -8.37 -0.24
N GLU A 162 -15.00 -8.40 -0.45
CA GLU A 162 -15.64 -9.27 -1.44
C GLU A 162 -15.30 -8.83 -2.88
N SER A 163 -15.32 -7.53 -3.11
CA SER A 163 -15.08 -6.87 -4.40
C SER A 163 -14.82 -5.37 -4.18
N PRO A 164 -14.42 -4.59 -5.17
CA PRO A 164 -14.24 -3.13 -5.03
C PRO A 164 -15.49 -2.39 -4.53
N PHE A 165 -16.68 -2.94 -4.80
CA PHE A 165 -17.99 -2.38 -4.43
C PHE A 165 -18.75 -3.30 -3.46
N GLY A 166 -18.01 -4.18 -2.75
CA GLY A 166 -18.58 -5.09 -1.77
C GLY A 166 -19.19 -4.38 -0.57
N VAL A 167 -20.03 -5.10 0.15
CA VAL A 167 -20.74 -4.59 1.34
C VAL A 167 -20.10 -5.09 2.65
N THR A 168 -18.93 -5.70 2.55
CA THR A 168 -18.17 -6.17 3.70
C THR A 168 -16.69 -6.28 3.38
N GLY A 169 -15.88 -6.31 4.43
CA GLY A 169 -14.43 -6.43 4.34
C GLY A 169 -13.83 -7.18 5.51
N ASN A 170 -12.55 -7.42 5.43
CA ASN A 170 -11.81 -8.11 6.47
C ASN A 170 -10.34 -7.67 6.49
N LEU A 171 -9.64 -8.01 7.58
CA LEU A 171 -8.20 -7.88 7.68
C LEU A 171 -7.58 -9.26 7.76
N GLN A 172 -6.54 -9.48 7.00
CA GLN A 172 -5.73 -10.69 7.05
C GLN A 172 -4.36 -10.35 7.66
N ARG A 173 -3.80 -11.26 8.45
CA ARG A 173 -2.47 -11.13 9.01
C ARG A 173 -1.64 -12.38 8.73
N SER A 174 -0.39 -12.18 8.34
CA SER A 174 0.65 -13.19 8.36
C SER A 174 1.71 -12.80 9.41
N LYS A 175 2.31 -13.79 10.08
CA LYS A 175 3.45 -13.61 10.99
C LYS A 175 4.73 -14.27 10.47
N ASP A 176 4.71 -14.76 9.25
CA ASP A 176 5.75 -15.57 8.62
C ASP A 176 5.98 -15.19 7.14
N ARG A 177 5.89 -13.89 6.84
CA ARG A 177 6.09 -13.32 5.49
C ARG A 177 5.14 -13.84 4.43
N GLY A 178 3.90 -14.14 4.81
CA GLY A 178 2.86 -14.56 3.88
C GLY A 178 2.82 -16.06 3.63
N GLN A 179 3.55 -16.90 4.38
CA GLN A 179 3.47 -18.35 4.27
C GLN A 179 2.16 -18.88 4.84
N THR A 180 1.73 -18.32 5.97
CA THR A 180 0.43 -18.63 6.58
C THR A 180 -0.34 -17.35 6.88
N TRP A 181 -1.68 -17.45 6.92
CA TRP A 181 -2.57 -16.32 7.09
C TRP A 181 -3.66 -16.61 8.11
N GLU A 182 -4.00 -15.61 8.91
CA GLU A 182 -5.13 -15.62 9.81
C GLU A 182 -6.07 -14.44 9.51
N THR A 183 -7.37 -14.69 9.55
CA THR A 183 -8.37 -13.63 9.45
C THR A 183 -8.54 -12.97 10.81
N MET A 184 -8.41 -11.65 10.85
CA MET A 184 -8.53 -10.90 12.10
C MET A 184 -9.98 -10.84 12.58
N THR A 185 -10.17 -11.01 13.89
CA THR A 185 -11.47 -10.77 14.51
C THR A 185 -11.67 -9.29 14.75
N LEU A 186 -12.61 -8.69 14.00
CA LEU A 186 -13.02 -7.30 14.17
C LEU A 186 -14.25 -7.20 15.08
N PRO A 187 -14.40 -6.12 15.87
CA PRO A 187 -15.52 -5.96 16.81
C PRO A 187 -16.89 -5.76 16.13
N ALA A 188 -16.88 -5.45 14.85
CA ALA A 188 -18.07 -5.37 14.00
C ALA A 188 -17.70 -5.78 12.57
N VAL A 189 -18.66 -6.27 11.81
CA VAL A 189 -18.49 -6.53 10.38
C VAL A 189 -18.35 -5.18 9.66
N PRO A 190 -17.26 -4.96 8.91
CA PRO A 190 -17.09 -3.72 8.15
C PRO A 190 -18.21 -3.50 7.13
N ASN A 191 -18.62 -2.24 6.97
CA ASN A 191 -19.70 -1.83 6.07
C ASN A 191 -19.35 -1.88 4.57
N THR A 192 -18.06 -2.01 4.26
CA THR A 192 -17.49 -2.11 2.89
C THR A 192 -16.12 -2.77 2.96
N PRO A 193 -15.44 -3.03 1.83
CA PRO A 193 -14.06 -3.50 1.83
C PRO A 193 -13.16 -2.65 2.73
N MET A 194 -12.26 -3.31 3.43
CA MET A 194 -11.19 -2.62 4.13
C MET A 194 -10.27 -1.97 3.08
N TRP A 195 -9.85 -0.72 3.34
CA TRP A 195 -9.35 0.14 2.27
C TRP A 195 -7.92 0.63 2.44
N ALA A 196 -7.54 1.02 3.64
CA ALA A 196 -6.22 1.56 3.91
C ALA A 196 -5.77 1.29 5.34
N PHE A 197 -4.45 1.27 5.51
CA PHE A 197 -3.79 1.24 6.81
C PHE A 197 -3.05 2.55 7.10
N ALA A 198 -2.84 2.83 8.39
CA ALA A 198 -1.87 3.81 8.85
C ALA A 198 -1.09 3.25 10.05
N SER A 199 0.23 3.34 10.00
CA SER A 199 1.14 2.99 11.09
C SER A 199 2.29 3.99 11.17
N ASN A 200 2.94 4.07 12.33
CA ASN A 200 4.06 4.97 12.53
C ASN A 200 5.18 4.25 13.32
N GLN A 201 6.43 4.57 13.00
CA GLN A 201 7.59 4.00 13.67
C GLN A 201 7.67 4.38 15.17
N ALA A 202 7.07 5.50 15.55
CA ALA A 202 7.07 5.97 16.95
C ALA A 202 6.26 5.05 17.88
N ASP A 203 5.21 4.39 17.35
CA ASP A 203 4.48 3.34 18.03
C ASP A 203 4.05 2.27 17.01
N PRO A 204 4.89 1.25 16.80
CA PRO A 204 4.62 0.18 15.85
C PRO A 204 3.42 -0.71 16.22
N ASN A 205 2.96 -0.67 17.46
CA ASN A 205 1.81 -1.43 17.92
C ASN A 205 0.48 -0.71 17.65
N PHE A 206 0.54 0.63 17.48
CA PHE A 206 -0.65 1.39 17.13
C PHE A 206 -0.84 1.41 15.62
N ILE A 207 -1.87 0.71 15.15
CA ILE A 207 -2.23 0.61 13.74
C ILE A 207 -3.69 1.04 13.56
N LEU A 208 -3.94 1.84 12.55
CA LEU A 208 -5.28 2.16 12.09
C LEU A 208 -5.58 1.39 10.80
N ALA A 209 -6.82 0.95 10.66
CA ALA A 209 -7.37 0.41 9.43
C ALA A 209 -8.74 1.04 9.17
N CYS A 210 -9.10 1.32 7.93
CA CYS A 210 -10.42 1.85 7.61
C CYS A 210 -11.15 1.02 6.56
N SER A 211 -12.48 1.04 6.62
CA SER A 211 -13.32 0.66 5.49
C SER A 211 -13.41 1.82 4.48
N HIS A 212 -13.77 1.50 3.23
CA HIS A 212 -13.93 2.53 2.18
C HIS A 212 -14.95 3.60 2.57
N TYR A 213 -16.03 3.20 3.26
CA TYR A 213 -17.11 4.11 3.66
C TYR A 213 -17.08 4.44 5.15
N GLY A 214 -15.89 4.80 5.65
CA GLY A 214 -15.75 5.66 6.80
C GLY A 214 -15.65 5.02 8.17
N GLU A 215 -15.71 3.71 8.30
CA GLU A 215 -15.42 3.07 9.57
C GLU A 215 -13.92 3.02 9.81
N ILE A 216 -13.49 3.33 11.03
CA ILE A 216 -12.09 3.23 11.44
C ILE A 216 -11.98 2.22 12.58
N TYR A 217 -11.01 1.35 12.43
CA TYR A 217 -10.59 0.35 13.39
C TYR A 217 -9.17 0.68 13.87
N SER A 218 -8.92 0.49 15.15
CA SER A 218 -7.60 0.71 15.75
C SER A 218 -7.16 -0.48 16.58
N THR A 219 -5.87 -0.67 16.68
CA THR A 219 -5.22 -1.58 17.61
C THR A 219 -4.05 -0.86 18.28
N ASP A 220 -3.80 -1.17 19.56
CA ASP A 220 -2.67 -0.69 20.35
C ASP A 220 -1.69 -1.81 20.74
N ASN A 221 -1.95 -3.02 20.27
CA ASN A 221 -1.18 -4.23 20.59
C ASN A 221 -0.70 -4.99 19.35
N GLY A 222 -0.43 -4.27 18.26
CA GLY A 222 0.14 -4.85 17.05
C GLY A 222 -0.80 -5.74 16.25
N GLY A 223 -2.12 -5.55 16.41
CA GLY A 223 -3.15 -6.25 15.65
C GLY A 223 -3.74 -7.47 16.35
N ASP A 224 -3.38 -7.77 17.60
CA ASP A 224 -3.96 -8.91 18.30
C ASP A 224 -5.41 -8.67 18.75
N ARG A 225 -5.76 -7.41 18.99
CA ARG A 225 -7.13 -6.99 19.28
C ARG A 225 -7.42 -5.68 18.56
N TRP A 226 -8.62 -5.58 17.99
CA TRP A 226 -9.10 -4.40 17.29
C TRP A 226 -10.30 -3.77 17.98
N GLU A 227 -10.37 -2.45 17.94
CA GLU A 227 -11.50 -1.66 18.41
C GLU A 227 -12.03 -0.79 17.27
N LYS A 228 -13.34 -0.65 17.16
CA LYS A 228 -13.98 0.25 16.20
C LYS A 228 -14.16 1.61 16.86
N LEU A 229 -13.70 2.67 16.19
CA LEU A 229 -13.97 4.03 16.64
C LEU A 229 -15.48 4.33 16.56
N PRO A 230 -16.05 5.06 17.55
CA PRO A 230 -17.47 5.33 17.58
C PRO A 230 -17.92 6.29 16.48
N ARG A 231 -16.99 7.07 15.92
CA ARG A 231 -17.27 8.03 14.84
C ARG A 231 -17.06 7.36 13.49
N GLU A 232 -18.03 7.54 12.61
CA GLU A 232 -17.94 7.17 11.20
C GLU A 232 -17.76 8.43 10.35
N PHE A 233 -17.05 8.26 9.23
CA PHE A 233 -16.78 9.30 8.26
C PHE A 233 -17.49 8.96 6.94
N THR A 234 -17.32 9.80 5.95
CA THR A 234 -17.68 9.48 4.57
C THR A 234 -16.57 8.64 3.93
N GLU A 235 -16.44 8.61 2.62
CA GLU A 235 -15.39 7.88 1.92
C GLU A 235 -13.98 8.27 2.44
N ILE A 236 -13.20 7.26 2.86
CA ILE A 236 -11.80 7.43 3.28
C ILE A 236 -10.90 6.80 2.20
N ARG A 237 -9.97 7.59 1.68
CA ARG A 237 -9.00 7.14 0.65
C ARG A 237 -7.60 6.97 1.17
N GLY A 238 -7.30 7.53 2.31
CA GLY A 238 -6.01 7.40 2.98
C GLY A 238 -6.06 7.94 4.39
N MET A 239 -5.15 7.46 5.23
CA MET A 239 -5.02 7.84 6.63
C MET A 239 -3.56 8.02 6.98
N ALA A 240 -3.30 8.88 7.94
CA ALA A 240 -2.02 9.00 8.62
C ALA A 240 -2.27 9.38 10.08
N TRP A 241 -1.33 9.04 10.94
CA TRP A 241 -1.32 9.55 12.31
C TRP A 241 0.11 9.93 12.71
N THR A 242 0.23 10.87 13.63
CA THR A 242 1.50 11.30 14.22
C THR A 242 1.39 11.22 15.74
N PRO A 243 2.46 10.80 16.44
CA PRO A 243 2.50 10.89 17.89
C PRO A 243 2.42 12.37 18.32
N ASN A 244 1.87 12.60 19.49
CA ASN A 244 1.87 13.93 20.15
C ASN A 244 3.25 14.26 20.69
#